data_727be5ff0abebb487570563b73a6f2b6
#
_entry.id   727be5ff0abebb487570563b73a6f2b6
#
_cell.length_a   1.000
_cell.length_b   1.000
_cell.length_c   1.000
_cell.angle_alpha   90.00
_cell.angle_beta   90.00
_cell.angle_gamma   90.00
#
_symmetry.space_group_name_H-M   'P 1'
#
loop_
_entity.id
_entity.type
_entity.pdbx_description
1 polymer ?
#
loop_
_entity_poly.entity_id
_entity_poly.type
_entity_poly.pdbx_seq_one_letter_code
_entity_poly.pdbx_strand_id
1 'polypeptide(L)'
;MNYNCLIIDDEIDLSRMTQEYFEMFGVTCAVASSSEECLAFLEKNTADIFLLDINLGNESGFALCKLLREKYDTPILFISARQSDDDILVALNIGGDDYIKKPYTLSVLLAKVKVQLKRLEAVKQLSGTAAAQPADEKFTIDPATMSCTVEGRTVSLKSKEFALLSCLYAHKNTIVTKDVLFDEVWGDSFYSDSTLNVHIRRLREKIEKDPNEPGFIKTVWGTGYILETD
;
A
#
# COMPACT_ATOMS: atom_id res chain seq x y z
N MET A 1 16.03 10.28 12.86
CA MET A 1 16.68 9.38 11.88
C MET A 1 15.60 8.82 10.97
N ASN A 2 15.96 8.46 9.72
CA ASN A 2 15.04 7.77 8.80
C ASN A 2 15.41 6.28 8.73
N TYR A 3 14.42 5.41 8.87
CA TYR A 3 14.55 3.96 8.75
C TYR A 3 13.77 3.47 7.54
N ASN A 4 14.20 2.40 6.91
CA ASN A 4 13.43 1.78 5.83
C ASN A 4 12.18 1.09 6.39
N CYS A 5 12.28 0.49 7.58
CA CYS A 5 11.18 -0.27 8.15
C CYS A 5 11.09 -0.07 9.68
N LEU A 6 9.86 0.10 10.18
CA LEU A 6 9.53 -0.01 11.60
C LEU A 6 8.71 -1.29 11.79
N ILE A 7 9.25 -2.23 12.57
CA ILE A 7 8.61 -3.49 12.94
C ILE A 7 7.88 -3.26 14.27
N ILE A 8 6.57 -3.53 14.30
CA ILE A 8 5.70 -3.30 15.46
C ILE A 8 5.04 -4.63 15.78
N ASP A 9 5.58 -5.35 16.77
CA ASP A 9 5.19 -6.72 17.13
C ASP A 9 5.62 -6.97 18.58
N ASP A 10 4.75 -7.52 19.43
CA ASP A 10 5.02 -7.83 20.83
C ASP A 10 5.93 -9.06 21.01
N GLU A 11 6.13 -9.86 19.97
CA GLU A 11 7.11 -10.95 19.93
C GLU A 11 8.54 -10.38 19.71
N ILE A 12 9.16 -9.85 20.79
CA ILE A 12 10.44 -9.13 20.74
C ILE A 12 11.56 -9.94 20.07
N ASP A 13 11.66 -11.24 20.36
CA ASP A 13 12.72 -12.09 19.81
C ASP A 13 12.54 -12.28 18.29
N LEU A 14 11.31 -12.46 17.81
CA LEU A 14 11.00 -12.55 16.38
C LEU A 14 11.29 -11.23 15.67
N SER A 15 10.93 -10.12 16.30
CA SER A 15 11.16 -8.77 15.75
C SER A 15 12.64 -8.46 15.62
N ARG A 16 13.46 -8.81 16.62
CA ARG A 16 14.92 -8.66 16.58
C ARG A 16 15.56 -9.53 15.53
N MET A 17 15.17 -10.81 15.44
CA MET A 17 15.64 -11.72 14.40
C MET A 17 15.29 -11.18 13.00
N THR A 18 14.09 -10.63 12.84
CA THR A 18 13.65 -10.02 11.58
C THR A 18 14.49 -8.78 11.25
N GLN A 19 14.74 -7.91 12.24
CA GLN A 19 15.59 -6.73 12.10
C GLN A 19 17.00 -7.13 11.65
N GLU A 20 17.67 -8.04 12.37
CA GLU A 20 19.02 -8.51 12.04
C GLU A 20 19.08 -9.08 10.62
N TYR A 21 18.10 -9.91 10.26
CA TYR A 21 18.02 -10.46 8.92
C TYR A 21 17.88 -9.38 7.86
N PHE A 22 17.03 -8.37 8.07
CA PHE A 22 16.81 -7.29 7.11
C PHE A 22 18.05 -6.41 6.95
N GLU A 23 18.74 -6.10 8.05
CA GLU A 23 19.98 -5.32 8.06
C GLU A 23 21.11 -6.00 7.28
N MET A 24 21.20 -7.34 7.32
CA MET A 24 22.14 -8.10 6.47
C MET A 24 21.94 -7.86 4.98
N PHE A 25 20.73 -7.47 4.57
CA PHE A 25 20.37 -7.18 3.18
C PHE A 25 20.21 -5.68 2.87
N GLY A 26 20.71 -4.81 3.76
CA GLY A 26 20.76 -3.37 3.57
C GLY A 26 19.44 -2.65 3.83
N VAL A 27 18.49 -3.26 4.54
CA VAL A 27 17.23 -2.64 4.97
C VAL A 27 17.37 -2.22 6.43
N THR A 28 17.44 -0.91 6.69
CA THR A 28 17.56 -0.39 8.06
C THR A 28 16.23 -0.51 8.78
N CYS A 29 16.25 -1.12 9.98
CA CYS A 29 15.05 -1.38 10.74
C CYS A 29 15.10 -0.80 12.14
N ALA A 30 13.92 -0.44 12.67
CA ALA A 30 13.71 -0.22 14.10
C ALA A 30 12.58 -1.15 14.56
N VAL A 31 12.53 -1.39 15.87
CA VAL A 31 11.53 -2.28 16.49
C VAL A 31 10.77 -1.49 17.58
N ALA A 32 9.48 -1.71 17.67
CA ALA A 32 8.61 -1.27 18.75
C ALA A 32 7.74 -2.46 19.21
N SER A 33 7.62 -2.67 20.52
CA SER A 33 6.89 -3.81 21.08
C SER A 33 5.45 -3.48 21.47
N SER A 34 5.04 -2.22 21.34
CA SER A 34 3.71 -1.73 21.71
C SER A 34 3.31 -0.49 20.89
N SER A 35 2.04 -0.12 20.98
CA SER A 35 1.55 1.12 20.37
C SER A 35 2.25 2.36 20.97
N GLU A 36 2.49 2.35 22.29
CA GLU A 36 3.16 3.46 22.98
C GLU A 36 4.60 3.64 22.46
N GLU A 37 5.38 2.56 22.38
CA GLU A 37 6.74 2.61 21.85
C GLU A 37 6.77 3.05 20.39
N CYS A 38 5.83 2.57 19.58
CA CYS A 38 5.69 2.97 18.19
C CYS A 38 5.48 4.49 18.05
N LEU A 39 4.52 5.04 18.80
CA LEU A 39 4.20 6.46 18.75
C LEU A 39 5.35 7.31 19.27
N ALA A 40 5.99 6.92 20.40
CA ALA A 40 7.17 7.60 20.94
C ALA A 40 8.38 7.57 19.99
N PHE A 41 8.56 6.47 19.26
CA PHE A 41 9.59 6.37 18.22
C PHE A 41 9.33 7.36 17.08
N LEU A 42 8.10 7.47 16.62
CA LEU A 42 7.70 8.31 15.49
C LEU A 42 7.71 9.82 15.81
N GLU A 43 7.78 10.21 17.09
CA GLU A 43 8.00 11.62 17.48
C GLU A 43 9.40 12.13 17.06
N LYS A 44 10.40 11.25 16.99
CA LYS A 44 11.81 11.60 16.76
C LYS A 44 12.40 11.01 15.49
N ASN A 45 11.72 10.04 14.91
CA ASN A 45 12.21 9.28 13.77
C ASN A 45 11.11 9.13 12.72
N THR A 46 11.53 8.70 11.52
CA THR A 46 10.60 8.34 10.43
C THR A 46 10.92 6.94 9.92
N ALA A 47 9.95 6.29 9.29
CA ALA A 47 10.13 5.04 8.59
C ALA A 47 9.41 5.08 7.25
N ASP A 48 9.98 4.40 6.25
CA ASP A 48 9.39 4.34 4.91
C ASP A 48 8.26 3.28 4.84
N ILE A 49 8.26 2.28 5.72
CA ILE A 49 7.27 1.19 5.80
C ILE A 49 7.01 0.83 7.26
N PHE A 50 5.76 0.52 7.61
CA PHE A 50 5.38 -0.10 8.87
C PHE A 50 5.03 -1.57 8.66
N LEU A 51 5.71 -2.49 9.38
CA LEU A 51 5.30 -3.87 9.55
C LEU A 51 4.56 -3.96 10.88
N LEU A 52 3.27 -4.27 10.86
CA LEU A 52 2.40 -4.17 12.02
C LEU A 52 1.71 -5.49 12.31
N ASP A 53 1.99 -6.09 13.48
CA ASP A 53 1.18 -7.21 13.95
C ASP A 53 -0.23 -6.72 14.34
N ILE A 54 -1.22 -7.55 14.04
CA ILE A 54 -2.60 -7.31 14.46
C ILE A 54 -2.74 -7.49 15.96
N ASN A 55 -2.02 -8.46 16.53
CA ASN A 55 -2.04 -8.73 17.96
C ASN A 55 -0.80 -8.11 18.61
N LEU A 56 -0.98 -7.07 19.41
CA LEU A 56 0.09 -6.41 20.16
C LEU A 56 -0.13 -6.65 21.67
N GLY A 57 0.01 -7.90 22.09
CA GLY A 57 -0.26 -8.29 23.48
C GLY A 57 -1.72 -8.02 23.89
N ASN A 58 -1.93 -7.02 24.72
CA ASN A 58 -3.28 -6.60 25.16
C ASN A 58 -3.91 -5.52 24.24
N GLU A 59 -3.18 -5.06 23.23
CA GLU A 59 -3.61 -4.00 22.32
C GLU A 59 -3.97 -4.58 20.95
N SER A 60 -4.66 -3.76 20.15
CA SER A 60 -5.04 -4.12 18.79
C SER A 60 -4.21 -3.33 17.77
N GLY A 61 -3.47 -4.02 16.93
CA GLY A 61 -2.78 -3.40 15.79
C GLY A 61 -3.75 -2.69 14.83
N PHE A 62 -5.01 -3.09 14.79
CA PHE A 62 -6.05 -2.35 14.06
C PHE A 62 -6.33 -0.96 14.64
N ALA A 63 -6.34 -0.84 15.98
CA ALA A 63 -6.49 0.46 16.63
C ALA A 63 -5.28 1.36 16.35
N LEU A 64 -4.06 0.81 16.46
CA LEU A 64 -2.84 1.53 16.14
C LEU A 64 -2.82 1.95 14.66
N CYS A 65 -3.24 1.09 13.74
CA CYS A 65 -3.32 1.43 12.32
C CYS A 65 -4.19 2.67 12.07
N LYS A 66 -5.35 2.78 12.72
CA LYS A 66 -6.23 3.96 12.61
C LYS A 66 -5.50 5.22 13.08
N LEU A 67 -4.84 5.17 14.24
CA LEU A 67 -4.09 6.31 14.77
C LEU A 67 -2.93 6.72 13.85
N LEU A 68 -2.21 5.75 13.30
CA LEU A 68 -1.15 6.01 12.33
C LEU A 68 -1.70 6.68 11.07
N ARG A 69 -2.86 6.25 10.59
CA ARG A 69 -3.49 6.81 9.38
C ARG A 69 -4.01 8.24 9.54
N GLU A 70 -4.23 8.72 10.75
CA GLU A 70 -4.56 10.12 10.99
C GLU A 70 -3.38 11.06 10.68
N LYS A 71 -2.13 10.56 10.74
CA LYS A 71 -0.92 11.37 10.65
C LYS A 71 0.03 10.95 9.52
N TYR A 72 -0.01 9.68 9.08
CA TYR A 72 0.99 9.11 8.19
C TYR A 72 0.35 8.39 7.00
N ASP A 73 0.84 8.70 5.80
CA ASP A 73 0.53 7.96 4.56
C ASP A 73 1.53 6.83 4.28
N THR A 74 2.47 6.60 5.20
CA THR A 74 3.46 5.51 5.14
C THR A 74 2.77 4.17 4.94
N PRO A 75 3.21 3.31 4.00
CA PRO A 75 2.64 1.98 3.80
C PRO A 75 2.65 1.14 5.08
N ILE A 76 1.50 0.53 5.40
CA ILE A 76 1.33 -0.40 6.52
C ILE A 76 1.08 -1.80 5.97
N LEU A 77 2.00 -2.72 6.25
CA LEU A 77 1.87 -4.13 5.95
C LEU A 77 1.50 -4.86 7.25
N PHE A 78 0.28 -5.38 7.31
CA PHE A 78 -0.11 -6.20 8.44
C PHE A 78 0.55 -7.57 8.39
N ILE A 79 0.98 -8.05 9.56
CA ILE A 79 1.49 -9.41 9.76
C ILE A 79 0.57 -10.07 10.78
N SER A 80 0.05 -11.28 10.52
CA SER A 80 -0.85 -11.92 11.48
C SER A 80 -1.00 -13.43 11.28
N ALA A 81 -1.26 -14.11 12.40
CA ALA A 81 -1.69 -15.51 12.41
C ALA A 81 -3.17 -15.69 11.99
N ARG A 82 -3.95 -14.60 11.92
CA ARG A 82 -5.33 -14.66 11.41
C ARG A 82 -5.29 -14.90 9.90
N GLN A 83 -6.09 -15.84 9.43
CA GLN A 83 -5.98 -16.33 8.05
C GLN A 83 -7.28 -16.22 7.24
N SER A 84 -8.38 -15.78 7.88
CA SER A 84 -9.66 -15.64 7.18
C SER A 84 -9.63 -14.47 6.19
N ASP A 85 -10.37 -14.61 5.10
CA ASP A 85 -10.52 -13.52 4.12
C ASP A 85 -11.21 -12.30 4.75
N ASP A 86 -12.07 -12.51 5.74
CA ASP A 86 -12.71 -11.43 6.50
C ASP A 86 -11.69 -10.61 7.30
N ASP A 87 -10.72 -11.27 7.95
CA ASP A 87 -9.65 -10.58 8.69
C ASP A 87 -8.79 -9.72 7.75
N ILE A 88 -8.48 -10.24 6.56
CA ILE A 88 -7.74 -9.49 5.52
C ILE A 88 -8.56 -8.29 5.06
N LEU A 89 -9.86 -8.49 4.76
CA LEU A 89 -10.75 -7.40 4.37
C LEU A 89 -10.81 -6.31 5.44
N VAL A 90 -10.94 -6.70 6.71
CA VAL A 90 -10.95 -5.75 7.84
C VAL A 90 -9.62 -4.98 7.91
N ALA A 91 -8.48 -5.67 7.87
CA ALA A 91 -7.15 -5.08 7.91
C ALA A 91 -6.96 -4.03 6.80
N LEU A 92 -7.31 -4.40 5.58
CA LEU A 92 -7.21 -3.51 4.43
C LEU A 92 -8.21 -2.34 4.54
N ASN A 93 -9.46 -2.58 4.93
CA ASN A 93 -10.47 -1.51 5.08
C ASN A 93 -10.10 -0.48 6.17
N ILE A 94 -9.44 -0.89 7.24
CA ILE A 94 -8.99 0.01 8.31
C ILE A 94 -7.88 0.95 7.84
N GLY A 95 -7.09 0.55 6.84
CA GLY A 95 -6.00 1.40 6.34
C GLY A 95 -4.74 0.65 5.96
N GLY A 96 -4.67 -0.67 6.14
CA GLY A 96 -3.56 -1.48 5.64
C GLY A 96 -3.41 -1.39 4.13
N ASP A 97 -2.18 -1.47 3.66
CA ASP A 97 -1.84 -1.50 2.23
C ASP A 97 -1.58 -2.93 1.76
N ASP A 98 -1.21 -3.81 2.68
CA ASP A 98 -0.95 -5.22 2.40
C ASP A 98 -1.12 -6.07 3.64
N TYR A 99 -1.17 -7.40 3.46
CA TYR A 99 -1.35 -8.38 4.52
C TYR A 99 -0.43 -9.59 4.31
N ILE A 100 0.25 -10.01 5.38
CA ILE A 100 1.16 -11.15 5.37
C ILE A 100 0.70 -12.16 6.43
N LYS A 101 0.37 -13.36 5.99
CA LYS A 101 -0.07 -14.44 6.88
C LYS A 101 1.12 -15.08 7.61
N LYS A 102 1.05 -15.24 8.93
CA LYS A 102 1.95 -16.14 9.71
C LYS A 102 1.48 -17.60 9.53
N PRO A 103 2.38 -18.59 9.37
CA PRO A 103 3.82 -18.45 9.34
C PRO A 103 4.35 -17.98 7.98
N TYR A 104 5.37 -17.16 8.00
CA TYR A 104 6.10 -16.70 6.80
C TYR A 104 7.59 -17.00 6.95
N THR A 105 8.31 -16.99 5.83
CA THR A 105 9.78 -16.99 5.86
C THR A 105 10.32 -15.56 5.82
N LEU A 106 11.44 -15.31 6.52
CA LEU A 106 12.06 -13.99 6.52
C LEU A 106 12.43 -13.51 5.11
N SER A 107 12.79 -14.42 4.21
CA SER A 107 13.10 -14.11 2.82
C SER A 107 11.90 -13.61 2.03
N VAL A 108 10.71 -14.18 2.24
CA VAL A 108 9.46 -13.73 1.62
C VAL A 108 9.07 -12.36 2.17
N LEU A 109 9.15 -12.18 3.49
CA LEU A 109 8.84 -10.89 4.11
C LEU A 109 9.79 -9.79 3.59
N LEU A 110 11.10 -10.08 3.55
CA LEU A 110 12.10 -9.16 3.01
C LEU A 110 11.83 -8.80 1.54
N ALA A 111 11.49 -9.80 0.71
CA ALA A 111 11.17 -9.56 -0.70
C ALA A 111 10.01 -8.58 -0.86
N LYS A 112 8.92 -8.76 -0.08
CA LYS A 112 7.77 -7.86 -0.06
C LYS A 112 8.16 -6.43 0.35
N VAL A 113 8.94 -6.28 1.43
CA VAL A 113 9.43 -4.98 1.89
C VAL A 113 10.31 -4.31 0.82
N LYS A 114 11.25 -5.04 0.21
CA LYS A 114 12.11 -4.49 -0.86
C LYS A 114 11.32 -4.02 -2.08
N VAL A 115 10.29 -4.74 -2.48
CA VAL A 115 9.40 -4.31 -3.58
C VAL A 115 8.72 -2.99 -3.23
N GLN A 116 8.23 -2.83 -2.00
CA GLN A 116 7.62 -1.57 -1.56
C GLN A 116 8.64 -0.41 -1.52
N LEU A 117 9.83 -0.64 -0.94
CA LEU A 117 10.89 0.38 -0.89
C LEU A 117 11.30 0.83 -2.29
N LYS A 118 11.52 -0.12 -3.22
CA LYS A 118 11.86 0.21 -4.61
C LYS A 118 10.80 1.08 -5.29
N ARG A 119 9.53 0.85 -5.00
CA ARG A 119 8.42 1.66 -5.53
C ARG A 119 8.42 3.06 -4.96
N LEU A 120 8.62 3.20 -3.64
CA LEU A 120 8.74 4.51 -2.99
C LEU A 120 9.91 5.32 -3.58
N GLU A 121 11.03 4.65 -3.86
CA GLU A 121 12.19 5.28 -4.52
C GLU A 121 11.86 5.71 -5.95
N ALA A 122 11.17 4.87 -6.73
CA ALA A 122 10.77 5.20 -8.10
C ALA A 122 9.83 6.42 -8.14
N VAL A 123 8.88 6.51 -7.21
CA VAL A 123 7.99 7.68 -7.06
C VAL A 123 8.78 8.92 -6.69
N LYS A 124 9.74 8.82 -5.75
CA LYS A 124 10.63 9.94 -5.37
C LYS A 124 11.49 10.41 -6.56
N GLN A 125 11.94 9.51 -7.43
CA GLN A 125 12.74 9.86 -8.62
C GLN A 125 11.92 10.52 -9.72
N LEU A 126 10.67 10.09 -9.93
CA LEU A 126 9.74 10.69 -10.91
C LEU A 126 9.31 12.11 -10.49
N SER A 127 9.35 12.45 -9.22
CA SER A 127 9.10 13.81 -8.70
C SER A 127 10.11 14.86 -9.19
N GLY A 128 11.22 14.46 -9.81
CA GLY A 128 12.24 15.35 -10.37
C GLY A 128 12.06 15.70 -11.87
N THR A 129 11.17 15.05 -12.59
CA THR A 129 10.93 15.25 -14.01
C THR A 129 9.45 15.46 -14.30
N ALA A 130 8.94 16.62 -13.91
CA ALA A 130 7.61 17.06 -14.32
C ALA A 130 7.64 17.40 -15.82
N ALA A 131 7.30 16.43 -16.67
CA ALA A 131 6.92 16.72 -18.04
C ALA A 131 5.50 17.30 -18.00
N ALA A 132 5.36 18.56 -18.36
CA ALA A 132 4.06 19.20 -18.52
C ALA A 132 3.23 18.42 -19.55
N GLN A 133 2.17 17.76 -19.10
CA GLN A 133 1.17 17.13 -19.96
C GLN A 133 0.18 18.19 -20.47
N PRO A 134 -0.36 18.04 -21.68
CA PRO A 134 -1.27 19.02 -22.26
C PRO A 134 -2.56 19.15 -21.44
N ALA A 135 -3.02 20.39 -21.29
CA ALA A 135 -4.09 20.83 -20.38
C ALA A 135 -5.53 20.45 -20.80
N ASP A 136 -5.71 19.50 -21.72
CA ASP A 136 -7.04 19.20 -22.31
C ASP A 136 -7.56 17.77 -22.01
N GLU A 137 -6.88 17.00 -21.17
CA GLU A 137 -7.36 15.67 -20.82
C GLU A 137 -8.28 15.72 -19.58
N LYS A 138 -9.49 15.17 -19.69
CA LYS A 138 -10.44 15.02 -18.58
C LYS A 138 -9.90 14.20 -17.42
N PHE A 139 -8.86 13.38 -17.68
CA PHE A 139 -8.24 12.52 -16.72
C PHE A 139 -6.71 12.53 -16.89
N THR A 140 -5.99 12.97 -15.86
CA THR A 140 -4.51 12.98 -15.84
C THR A 140 -4.00 12.43 -14.52
N ILE A 141 -2.77 11.89 -14.51
CA ILE A 141 -2.07 11.48 -13.30
C ILE A 141 -0.79 12.28 -13.14
N ASP A 142 -0.45 12.61 -11.90
CA ASP A 142 0.81 13.28 -11.55
C ASP A 142 1.63 12.41 -10.60
N PRO A 143 2.70 11.76 -11.09
CA PRO A 143 3.58 10.95 -10.26
C PRO A 143 4.33 11.75 -9.19
N ALA A 144 4.61 13.03 -9.44
CA ALA A 144 5.37 13.87 -8.51
C ALA A 144 4.62 14.13 -7.20
N THR A 145 3.29 14.27 -7.30
CA THR A 145 2.41 14.53 -6.14
C THR A 145 1.57 13.32 -5.75
N MET A 146 1.76 12.16 -6.42
CA MET A 146 0.90 10.98 -6.27
C MET A 146 -0.59 11.35 -6.34
N SER A 147 -0.96 12.15 -7.33
CA SER A 147 -2.33 12.62 -7.48
C SER A 147 -2.87 12.32 -8.89
N CYS A 148 -4.17 12.42 -9.02
CA CYS A 148 -4.84 12.44 -10.32
C CYS A 148 -5.78 13.63 -10.40
N THR A 149 -5.94 14.15 -11.59
CA THR A 149 -6.98 15.16 -11.88
C THR A 149 -8.05 14.51 -12.73
N VAL A 150 -9.27 14.57 -12.23
CA VAL A 150 -10.47 14.00 -12.86
C VAL A 150 -11.51 15.08 -12.97
N GLU A 151 -11.94 15.41 -14.20
CA GLU A 151 -12.91 16.47 -14.48
C GLU A 151 -12.58 17.81 -13.80
N GLY A 152 -11.29 18.17 -13.74
CA GLY A 152 -10.79 19.41 -13.10
C GLY A 152 -10.63 19.33 -11.58
N ARG A 153 -10.95 18.20 -10.94
CA ARG A 153 -10.75 17.96 -9.50
C ARG A 153 -9.48 17.17 -9.27
N THR A 154 -8.51 17.73 -8.55
CA THR A 154 -7.29 17.03 -8.15
C THR A 154 -7.51 16.23 -6.86
N VAL A 155 -7.11 14.97 -6.87
CA VAL A 155 -7.28 14.02 -5.77
C VAL A 155 -5.94 13.39 -5.42
N SER A 156 -5.53 13.50 -4.16
CA SER A 156 -4.33 12.82 -3.65
C SER A 156 -4.61 11.34 -3.39
N LEU A 157 -3.67 10.50 -3.80
CA LEU A 157 -3.76 9.04 -3.70
C LEU A 157 -2.66 8.50 -2.80
N LYS A 158 -2.96 7.41 -2.07
CA LYS A 158 -1.94 6.67 -1.35
C LYS A 158 -1.08 5.87 -2.32
N SER A 159 0.11 5.48 -1.88
CA SER A 159 1.10 4.80 -2.71
C SER A 159 0.54 3.62 -3.52
N LYS A 160 -0.27 2.74 -2.89
CA LYS A 160 -0.89 1.59 -3.59
C LYS A 160 -2.04 1.98 -4.51
N GLU A 161 -2.84 2.97 -4.13
CA GLU A 161 -3.91 3.51 -4.96
C GLU A 161 -3.32 4.18 -6.20
N PHE A 162 -2.23 4.94 -6.01
CA PHE A 162 -1.53 5.58 -7.12
C PHE A 162 -0.88 4.55 -8.05
N ALA A 163 -0.21 3.52 -7.50
CA ALA A 163 0.39 2.46 -8.30
C ALA A 163 -0.66 1.71 -9.13
N LEU A 164 -1.82 1.40 -8.52
CA LEU A 164 -2.93 0.76 -9.20
C LEU A 164 -3.51 1.62 -10.32
N LEU A 165 -3.74 2.90 -10.04
CA LEU A 165 -4.22 3.85 -11.03
C LEU A 165 -3.21 4.03 -12.17
N SER A 166 -1.91 4.12 -11.86
CA SER A 166 -0.84 4.28 -12.85
C SER A 166 -0.76 3.07 -13.78
N CYS A 167 -0.88 1.85 -13.26
CA CYS A 167 -0.94 0.64 -14.07
C CYS A 167 -2.16 0.67 -15.02
N LEU A 168 -3.34 0.99 -14.51
CA LEU A 168 -4.55 1.11 -15.32
C LEU A 168 -4.45 2.24 -16.36
N TYR A 169 -3.83 3.37 -15.99
CA TYR A 169 -3.64 4.51 -16.87
C TYR A 169 -2.64 4.25 -17.99
N ALA A 170 -1.58 3.50 -17.72
CA ALA A 170 -0.61 3.05 -18.74
C ALA A 170 -1.28 2.17 -19.81
N HIS A 171 -2.37 1.48 -19.43
CA HIS A 171 -3.16 0.62 -20.30
C HIS A 171 -4.58 1.17 -20.53
N LYS A 172 -4.75 2.51 -20.51
CA LYS A 172 -6.06 3.14 -20.64
C LYS A 172 -6.82 2.63 -21.88
N ASN A 173 -8.14 2.47 -21.72
CA ASN A 173 -9.04 1.94 -22.75
C ASN A 173 -8.75 0.49 -23.17
N THR A 174 -7.95 -0.24 -22.37
CA THR A 174 -7.62 -1.65 -22.58
C THR A 174 -7.89 -2.44 -21.30
N ILE A 175 -8.34 -3.67 -21.42
CA ILE A 175 -8.57 -4.55 -20.27
C ILE A 175 -7.23 -4.97 -19.67
N VAL A 176 -7.05 -4.70 -18.37
CA VAL A 176 -5.91 -5.17 -17.57
C VAL A 176 -6.36 -6.34 -16.72
N THR A 177 -5.74 -7.50 -16.90
CA THR A 177 -6.10 -8.70 -16.14
C THR A 177 -5.67 -8.57 -14.69
N LYS A 178 -6.32 -9.35 -13.81
CA LYS A 178 -5.97 -9.37 -12.38
C LYS A 178 -4.50 -9.76 -12.16
N ASP A 179 -4.00 -10.74 -12.90
CA ASP A 179 -2.61 -11.20 -12.80
C ASP A 179 -1.62 -10.08 -13.13
N VAL A 180 -1.86 -9.31 -14.19
CA VAL A 180 -1.04 -8.14 -14.54
C VAL A 180 -1.10 -7.08 -13.44
N LEU A 181 -2.30 -6.81 -12.88
CA LEU A 181 -2.44 -5.88 -11.77
C LEU A 181 -1.69 -6.36 -10.54
N PHE A 182 -1.74 -7.65 -10.21
CA PHE A 182 -0.99 -8.20 -9.09
C PHE A 182 0.51 -8.11 -9.32
N ASP A 183 1.01 -8.50 -10.46
CA ASP A 183 2.44 -8.44 -10.80
C ASP A 183 2.97 -7.00 -10.78
N GLU A 184 2.29 -6.07 -11.45
CA GLU A 184 2.77 -4.69 -11.57
C GLU A 184 2.58 -3.89 -10.29
N VAL A 185 1.50 -4.12 -9.51
CA VAL A 185 1.18 -3.33 -8.33
C VAL A 185 1.67 -3.97 -7.03
N TRP A 186 1.73 -5.28 -6.92
CA TRP A 186 2.19 -5.99 -5.72
C TRP A 186 3.49 -6.75 -5.92
N GLY A 187 3.88 -7.05 -7.18
CA GLY A 187 5.12 -7.78 -7.51
C GLY A 187 5.03 -9.27 -7.24
N ASP A 188 3.82 -9.79 -7.09
CA ASP A 188 3.55 -11.19 -6.81
C ASP A 188 2.11 -11.54 -7.15
N SER A 189 1.86 -12.69 -7.79
CA SER A 189 0.54 -13.19 -8.16
C SER A 189 -0.18 -13.93 -7.02
N PHE A 190 0.44 -14.08 -5.84
CA PHE A 190 -0.16 -14.81 -4.70
C PHE A 190 -1.13 -13.97 -3.84
N TYR A 191 -1.61 -12.84 -4.33
CA TYR A 191 -2.61 -12.04 -3.63
C TYR A 191 -4.03 -12.54 -3.93
N SER A 192 -4.93 -12.34 -2.95
CA SER A 192 -6.33 -12.69 -3.13
C SER A 192 -7.07 -11.60 -3.90
N ASP A 193 -8.10 -12.00 -4.64
CA ASP A 193 -9.03 -11.08 -5.30
C ASP A 193 -9.60 -10.04 -4.32
N SER A 194 -9.75 -10.41 -3.05
CA SER A 194 -10.23 -9.52 -1.99
C SER A 194 -9.33 -8.29 -1.81
N THR A 195 -8.00 -8.47 -1.88
CA THR A 195 -7.04 -7.36 -1.78
C THR A 195 -7.23 -6.37 -2.92
N LEU A 196 -7.28 -6.87 -4.15
CA LEU A 196 -7.48 -6.03 -5.35
C LEU A 196 -8.82 -5.28 -5.29
N ASN A 197 -9.90 -5.98 -4.93
CA ASN A 197 -11.24 -5.40 -4.85
C ASN A 197 -11.31 -4.24 -3.84
N VAL A 198 -10.66 -4.36 -2.67
CA VAL A 198 -10.61 -3.28 -1.67
C VAL A 198 -9.91 -2.06 -2.23
N HIS A 199 -8.76 -2.23 -2.89
CA HIS A 199 -8.02 -1.10 -3.46
C HIS A 199 -8.75 -0.45 -4.65
N ILE A 200 -9.39 -1.22 -5.51
CA ILE A 200 -10.27 -0.71 -6.57
C ILE A 200 -11.43 0.09 -5.97
N ARG A 201 -12.08 -0.44 -4.92
CA ARG A 201 -13.18 0.27 -4.26
C ARG A 201 -12.73 1.61 -3.69
N ARG A 202 -11.63 1.66 -2.94
CA ARG A 202 -11.05 2.88 -2.38
C ARG A 202 -10.69 3.89 -3.47
N LEU A 203 -10.13 3.40 -4.58
CA LEU A 203 -9.80 4.25 -5.70
C LEU A 203 -11.05 4.86 -6.31
N ARG A 204 -12.11 4.05 -6.51
CA ARG A 204 -13.41 4.54 -6.97
C ARG A 204 -14.04 5.57 -6.02
N GLU A 205 -14.00 5.32 -4.71
CA GLU A 205 -14.49 6.26 -3.69
C GLU A 205 -13.83 7.65 -3.78
N LYS A 206 -12.61 7.71 -4.32
CA LYS A 206 -11.86 8.95 -4.48
C LYS A 206 -12.09 9.64 -5.83
N ILE A 207 -12.17 8.89 -6.92
CA ILE A 207 -12.15 9.44 -8.28
C ILE A 207 -13.52 9.43 -8.98
N GLU A 208 -14.41 8.51 -8.63
CA GLU A 208 -15.72 8.40 -9.24
C GLU A 208 -16.74 9.35 -8.59
N LYS A 209 -17.80 9.67 -9.32
CA LYS A 209 -18.98 10.38 -8.76
C LYS A 209 -19.82 9.44 -7.90
N ASP A 210 -20.04 8.21 -8.39
CA ASP A 210 -20.64 7.11 -7.64
C ASP A 210 -19.74 5.87 -7.74
N PRO A 211 -19.15 5.41 -6.63
CA PRO A 211 -18.30 4.22 -6.62
C PRO A 211 -19.02 2.93 -7.04
N ASN A 212 -20.35 2.88 -6.94
CA ASN A 212 -21.15 1.72 -7.30
C ASN A 212 -21.52 1.71 -8.80
N GLU A 213 -21.53 2.89 -9.42
CA GLU A 213 -21.76 3.05 -10.87
C GLU A 213 -20.54 3.78 -11.50
N PRO A 214 -19.36 3.12 -11.53
CA PRO A 214 -18.12 3.75 -11.94
C PRO A 214 -18.12 4.12 -13.42
N GLY A 215 -17.78 5.38 -13.70
CA GLY A 215 -17.62 5.90 -15.05
C GLY A 215 -16.24 5.60 -15.63
N PHE A 216 -15.21 5.66 -14.82
CA PHE A 216 -13.81 5.51 -15.25
C PHE A 216 -13.29 4.09 -15.08
N ILE A 217 -13.30 3.54 -13.84
CA ILE A 217 -12.77 2.20 -13.58
C ILE A 217 -13.89 1.17 -13.64
N LYS A 218 -14.04 0.48 -14.77
CA LYS A 218 -15.07 -0.55 -14.97
C LYS A 218 -14.53 -1.93 -14.65
N THR A 219 -15.41 -2.80 -14.12
CA THR A 219 -15.10 -4.21 -13.89
C THR A 219 -15.43 -5.03 -15.13
N VAL A 220 -14.46 -5.82 -15.58
CA VAL A 220 -14.67 -6.85 -16.60
C VAL A 220 -14.73 -8.19 -15.87
N TRP A 221 -15.94 -8.69 -15.67
CA TRP A 221 -16.22 -9.86 -14.86
C TRP A 221 -15.38 -11.09 -15.27
N GLY A 222 -14.77 -11.71 -14.28
CA GLY A 222 -13.91 -12.88 -14.48
C GLY A 222 -12.52 -12.58 -15.06
N THR A 223 -12.25 -11.35 -15.54
CA THR A 223 -11.01 -11.01 -16.26
C THR A 223 -10.15 -9.99 -15.48
N GLY A 224 -10.72 -8.83 -15.18
CA GLY A 224 -9.96 -7.73 -14.58
C GLY A 224 -10.69 -6.40 -14.61
N TYR A 225 -9.97 -5.33 -14.92
CA TYR A 225 -10.48 -3.96 -14.91
C TYR A 225 -10.03 -3.19 -16.16
N ILE A 226 -10.77 -2.15 -16.48
CA ILE A 226 -10.44 -1.21 -17.55
C ILE A 226 -10.60 0.21 -17.01
N LEU A 227 -9.66 1.10 -17.34
CA LEU A 227 -9.80 2.54 -17.14
C LEU A 227 -10.24 3.17 -18.46
N GLU A 228 -11.45 3.70 -18.49
CA GLU A 228 -11.97 4.46 -19.64
C GLU A 228 -11.83 5.97 -19.34
N THR A 229 -11.18 6.70 -20.23
CA THR A 229 -10.86 8.14 -20.04
C THR A 229 -11.46 9.04 -21.11
N ASP A 230 -12.17 8.48 -22.10
CA ASP A 230 -12.77 9.22 -23.25
C ASP A 230 -14.16 9.76 -22.90
#